data_09f5abe64a9b09a253fa835e28991c01
#
_entry.id   09f5abe64a9b09a253fa835e28991c01
#
_cell.length_a   1.000
_cell.length_b   1.000
_cell.length_c   1.000
_cell.angle_alpha   90.00
_cell.angle_beta   90.00
_cell.angle_gamma   90.00
#
_symmetry.space_group_name_H-M   'P 1'
#
loop_
_entity.id
_entity.type
_entity.pdbx_description
1 polymer ?
#
loop_
_entity_poly.entity_id
_entity_poly.type
_entity_poly.pdbx_seq_one_letter_code
_entity_poly.pdbx_strand_id
1 'polypeptide(L)'
;MLGVCGCAGNTASSTVGGSTDVSSASSEAKDLEEVSVVLDWYPNGSHVFLYDAIEEGYYEEEGLKIKVEFPSNTNDAISMTSAGKADIGFYYMHDVIQANANQNIPVVSIGAAVQNPVNVLMSLGDKNIKTVADLKGKKIGYGGSVLNEAFVKTMLKNAGLKEDDAELIDVGFELMSSMTTGQVDATIGGFISHEVPELENQGFTVNYIKPTENGVPDYTELVFVTSKENAEKNADKLTRFLRATKKGYEHVKANPEKGVENLLKNQNTENFPLNKDVETKSVATILSLAEKDGAPFLSQSEETWTNNIKWMLDTGVITK
;
A
#
# COMPACT_ATOMS: atom_id res chain seq x y z
N MET A 1 -69.53 40.85 10.36
CA MET A 1 -69.97 41.76 9.29
C MET A 1 -69.37 41.23 8.03
N LEU A 2 -70.14 40.54 7.20
CA LEU A 2 -70.77 41.04 5.97
C LEU A 2 -69.71 41.42 4.95
N GLY A 3 -69.64 40.87 3.78
CA GLY A 3 -70.58 40.22 2.87
C GLY A 3 -69.87 40.14 1.51
N VAL A 4 -70.05 39.07 0.90
CA VAL A 4 -70.96 38.80 -0.22
C VAL A 4 -70.42 39.13 -1.63
N CYS A 5 -70.31 38.08 -2.41
CA CYS A 5 -70.73 37.81 -3.77
C CYS A 5 -70.21 38.58 -4.97
N GLY A 6 -69.94 37.79 -6.00
CA GLY A 6 -70.11 38.21 -7.39
C GLY A 6 -69.63 37.19 -8.39
N CYS A 7 -70.62 36.56 -9.03
CA CYS A 7 -70.54 35.46 -9.99
C CYS A 7 -70.01 35.82 -11.38
N ALA A 8 -69.53 34.77 -12.03
CA ALA A 8 -69.87 34.26 -13.37
C ALA A 8 -69.24 34.90 -14.62
N GLY A 9 -68.74 34.07 -15.48
CA GLY A 9 -68.42 34.33 -16.88
C GLY A 9 -67.64 33.21 -17.54
N ASN A 10 -68.37 32.26 -18.08
CA ASN A 10 -67.95 31.11 -18.86
C ASN A 10 -67.53 31.53 -20.27
N THR A 11 -66.38 31.05 -20.78
CA THR A 11 -66.24 30.66 -22.19
C THR A 11 -65.10 29.71 -22.41
N ALA A 12 -65.41 28.59 -23.03
CA ALA A 12 -64.45 27.54 -23.44
C ALA A 12 -63.61 27.97 -24.65
N SER A 13 -62.39 27.55 -24.68
CA SER A 13 -61.68 27.26 -25.94
C SER A 13 -60.56 26.21 -25.71
N SER A 14 -60.72 25.13 -26.38
CA SER A 14 -59.83 23.97 -26.49
C SER A 14 -58.56 24.32 -27.26
N THR A 15 -57.41 24.01 -26.71
CA THR A 15 -56.18 23.71 -27.52
C THR A 15 -55.40 22.59 -26.87
N VAL A 16 -55.17 21.57 -27.67
CA VAL A 16 -54.34 20.39 -27.45
C VAL A 16 -52.88 20.85 -27.34
N GLY A 17 -52.19 20.47 -26.27
CA GLY A 17 -50.78 20.70 -26.13
C GLY A 17 -50.18 19.55 -25.33
N GLY A 18 -49.32 18.74 -26.01
CA GLY A 18 -48.79 17.50 -25.54
C GLY A 18 -48.04 17.60 -24.22
N SER A 19 -48.34 16.70 -23.34
CA SER A 19 -47.51 16.37 -22.16
C SER A 19 -46.23 15.66 -22.62
N THR A 20 -45.13 16.38 -22.59
CA THR A 20 -43.81 15.72 -22.55
C THR A 20 -43.64 15.24 -21.14
N ASP A 21 -43.81 13.95 -20.93
CA ASP A 21 -43.31 13.25 -19.75
C ASP A 21 -41.78 13.39 -19.73
N VAL A 22 -41.32 14.32 -18.93
CA VAL A 22 -39.93 14.33 -18.49
C VAL A 22 -39.84 13.24 -17.44
N SER A 23 -39.48 12.02 -17.89
CA SER A 23 -39.04 10.94 -17.02
C SER A 23 -37.80 11.43 -16.28
N SER A 24 -38.03 11.94 -15.08
CA SER A 24 -36.92 12.10 -14.12
C SER A 24 -36.46 10.69 -13.78
N ALA A 25 -35.38 10.27 -14.42
CA ALA A 25 -34.60 9.12 -13.97
C ALA A 25 -34.10 9.45 -12.55
N SER A 26 -34.85 8.98 -11.55
CA SER A 26 -34.35 8.86 -10.21
C SER A 26 -33.16 7.88 -10.31
N SER A 27 -31.94 8.37 -10.17
CA SER A 27 -30.78 7.49 -9.90
C SER A 27 -31.11 6.81 -8.57
N GLU A 28 -31.59 5.58 -8.63
CA GLU A 28 -31.57 4.70 -7.46
C GLU A 28 -30.14 4.71 -6.93
N ALA A 29 -29.97 5.17 -5.69
CA ALA A 29 -28.69 5.07 -5.01
C ALA A 29 -28.34 3.57 -5.00
N LYS A 30 -27.33 3.19 -5.79
CA LYS A 30 -26.81 1.83 -5.80
C LYS A 30 -26.37 1.51 -4.36
N ASP A 31 -26.93 0.48 -3.75
CA ASP A 31 -26.39 -0.06 -2.51
C ASP A 31 -24.98 -0.56 -2.80
N LEU A 32 -23.98 0.19 -2.31
CA LEU A 32 -22.58 -0.14 -2.50
C LEU A 32 -22.15 -1.20 -1.49
N GLU A 33 -21.50 -2.25 -1.97
CA GLU A 33 -20.94 -3.29 -1.12
C GLU A 33 -19.64 -2.78 -0.46
N GLU A 34 -19.58 -2.79 0.87
CA GLU A 34 -18.39 -2.34 1.59
C GLU A 34 -17.25 -3.33 1.44
N VAL A 35 -16.03 -2.80 1.22
CA VAL A 35 -14.76 -3.52 1.21
C VAL A 35 -13.80 -2.82 2.15
N SER A 36 -13.42 -3.49 3.22
CA SER A 36 -12.39 -2.98 4.16
C SER A 36 -11.00 -3.33 3.67
N VAL A 37 -10.11 -2.33 3.65
CA VAL A 37 -8.71 -2.46 3.24
C VAL A 37 -7.81 -1.96 4.36
N VAL A 38 -6.97 -2.83 4.93
CA VAL A 38 -5.96 -2.46 5.93
C VAL A 38 -4.63 -2.23 5.23
N LEU A 39 -4.02 -1.06 5.44
CA LEU A 39 -2.73 -0.72 4.89
C LEU A 39 -1.58 -1.38 5.68
N ASP A 40 -0.41 -1.49 5.04
CA ASP A 40 0.84 -1.93 5.66
C ASP A 40 1.47 -0.86 6.55
N TRP A 41 1.24 0.40 6.20
CA TRP A 41 1.79 1.59 6.82
C TRP A 41 0.78 2.74 6.79
N TYR A 42 1.18 3.92 7.25
CA TYR A 42 0.40 5.15 7.06
C TYR A 42 0.35 5.53 5.57
N PRO A 43 -0.70 6.26 5.13
CA PRO A 43 -0.81 6.68 3.73
C PRO A 43 0.45 7.37 3.23
N ASN A 44 0.92 6.95 2.06
CA ASN A 44 2.05 7.54 1.34
C ASN A 44 1.94 7.19 -0.15
N GLY A 45 2.92 7.56 -0.97
CA GLY A 45 2.92 7.34 -2.41
C GLY A 45 2.71 5.88 -2.85
N SER A 46 3.02 4.89 -2.00
CA SER A 46 2.77 3.47 -2.32
C SER A 46 1.28 3.13 -2.41
N HIS A 47 0.42 3.95 -1.82
CA HIS A 47 -1.03 3.75 -1.80
C HIS A 47 -1.77 4.64 -2.82
N VAL A 48 -1.05 5.39 -3.64
CA VAL A 48 -1.62 6.43 -4.52
C VAL A 48 -2.73 5.91 -5.42
N PHE A 49 -2.57 4.72 -6.00
CA PHE A 49 -3.55 4.14 -6.92
C PHE A 49 -4.84 3.68 -6.22
N LEU A 50 -4.77 3.33 -4.93
CA LEU A 50 -5.94 3.01 -4.10
C LEU A 50 -6.77 4.27 -3.85
N TYR A 51 -6.13 5.33 -3.37
CA TYR A 51 -6.79 6.61 -3.08
C TYR A 51 -7.28 7.31 -4.35
N ASP A 52 -6.53 7.22 -5.44
CA ASP A 52 -6.97 7.75 -6.72
C ASP A 52 -8.23 7.03 -7.23
N ALA A 53 -8.27 5.70 -7.12
CA ALA A 53 -9.45 4.93 -7.50
C ALA A 53 -10.69 5.25 -6.62
N ILE A 54 -10.49 5.63 -5.35
CA ILE A 54 -11.56 6.12 -4.47
C ILE A 54 -12.05 7.48 -4.95
N GLU A 55 -11.15 8.44 -5.12
CA GLU A 55 -11.50 9.83 -5.44
C GLU A 55 -12.08 10.01 -6.86
N GLU A 56 -11.65 9.19 -7.82
CA GLU A 56 -12.17 9.19 -9.19
C GLU A 56 -13.43 8.31 -9.35
N GLY A 57 -13.89 7.67 -8.26
CA GLY A 57 -15.15 6.91 -8.23
C GLY A 57 -15.09 5.54 -8.90
N TYR A 58 -13.91 5.01 -9.23
CA TYR A 58 -13.78 3.73 -9.93
C TYR A 58 -14.30 2.53 -9.11
N TYR A 59 -14.21 2.60 -7.79
CA TYR A 59 -14.81 1.58 -6.93
C TYR A 59 -16.36 1.67 -6.93
N GLU A 60 -16.93 2.87 -6.93
CA GLU A 60 -18.37 3.07 -7.01
C GLU A 60 -18.95 2.59 -8.34
N GLU A 61 -18.20 2.76 -9.46
CA GLU A 61 -18.56 2.19 -10.75
C GLU A 61 -18.69 0.66 -10.69
N GLU A 62 -17.84 0.00 -9.90
CA GLU A 62 -17.86 -1.45 -9.67
C GLU A 62 -18.85 -1.85 -8.55
N GLY A 63 -19.64 -0.91 -8.01
CA GLY A 63 -20.60 -1.16 -6.93
C GLY A 63 -19.97 -1.38 -5.57
N LEU A 64 -18.76 -0.85 -5.35
CA LEU A 64 -17.99 -1.02 -4.11
C LEU A 64 -17.83 0.32 -3.37
N LYS A 65 -17.80 0.25 -2.04
CA LYS A 65 -17.41 1.34 -1.15
C LYS A 65 -16.20 0.92 -0.34
N ILE A 66 -15.09 1.60 -0.53
CA ILE A 66 -13.85 1.26 0.17
C ILE A 66 -13.79 1.94 1.53
N LYS A 67 -13.48 1.14 2.56
CA LYS A 67 -13.14 1.60 3.90
C LYS A 67 -11.66 1.31 4.13
N VAL A 68 -10.83 2.36 4.11
CA VAL A 68 -9.40 2.23 4.41
C VAL A 68 -9.21 2.26 5.92
N GLU A 69 -8.42 1.32 6.44
CA GLU A 69 -8.04 1.22 7.85
C GLU A 69 -6.51 1.34 7.96
N PHE A 70 -6.07 2.14 8.93
CA PHE A 70 -4.64 2.32 9.21
C PHE A 70 -4.19 1.27 10.23
N PRO A 71 -2.98 0.72 10.08
CA PRO A 71 -2.49 -0.27 11.03
C PRO A 71 -2.20 0.37 12.40
N SER A 72 -2.54 -0.33 13.47
CA SER A 72 -2.12 -0.01 14.84
C SER A 72 -0.83 -0.74 15.21
N ASN A 73 -0.58 -1.87 14.55
CA ASN A 73 0.64 -2.66 14.65
C ASN A 73 1.14 -3.04 13.27
N THR A 74 2.44 -3.23 13.15
CA THR A 74 3.07 -3.55 11.86
C THR A 74 2.58 -4.85 11.20
N ASN A 75 1.88 -5.74 11.93
CA ASN A 75 1.34 -7.00 11.42
C ASN A 75 -0.19 -6.97 11.18
N ASP A 76 -0.85 -5.82 11.33
CA ASP A 76 -2.32 -5.76 11.31
C ASP A 76 -2.90 -6.20 9.96
N ALA A 77 -2.26 -5.90 8.84
CA ALA A 77 -2.75 -6.29 7.52
C ALA A 77 -2.94 -7.83 7.38
N ILE A 78 -2.01 -8.63 7.89
CA ILE A 78 -2.12 -10.09 7.90
C ILE A 78 -3.10 -10.58 8.96
N SER A 79 -2.99 -10.06 10.20
CA SER A 79 -3.78 -10.55 11.33
C SER A 79 -5.28 -10.24 11.18
N MET A 80 -5.64 -9.04 10.73
CA MET A 80 -7.04 -8.65 10.53
C MET A 80 -7.65 -9.37 9.33
N THR A 81 -6.91 -9.50 8.24
CA THR A 81 -7.37 -10.20 7.04
C THR A 81 -7.61 -11.68 7.32
N SER A 82 -6.66 -12.34 8.01
CA SER A 82 -6.81 -13.76 8.36
C SER A 82 -7.95 -14.02 9.34
N ALA A 83 -8.24 -13.06 10.22
CA ALA A 83 -9.34 -13.15 11.18
C ALA A 83 -10.70 -12.75 10.58
N GLY A 84 -10.78 -12.37 9.30
CA GLY A 84 -11.99 -11.89 8.65
C GLY A 84 -12.49 -10.54 9.18
N LYS A 85 -11.63 -9.77 9.84
CA LYS A 85 -11.92 -8.42 10.33
C LYS A 85 -11.69 -7.35 9.25
N ALA A 86 -10.91 -7.68 8.24
CA ALA A 86 -10.75 -6.90 7.02
C ALA A 86 -10.89 -7.81 5.80
N ASP A 87 -11.42 -7.29 4.70
CA ASP A 87 -11.55 -8.03 3.45
C ASP A 87 -10.20 -8.19 2.76
N ILE A 88 -9.40 -7.14 2.75
CA ILE A 88 -8.14 -7.04 2.03
C ILE A 88 -7.09 -6.39 2.92
N GLY A 89 -5.87 -6.91 2.87
CA GLY A 89 -4.67 -6.29 3.40
C GLY A 89 -3.78 -5.80 2.26
N PHE A 90 -3.06 -4.72 2.46
CA PHE A 90 -1.98 -4.28 1.61
C PHE A 90 -0.69 -4.57 2.35
N TYR A 91 0.14 -5.52 1.85
CA TYR A 91 1.25 -6.02 2.66
C TYR A 91 2.39 -6.63 1.82
N TYR A 92 3.38 -7.21 2.49
CA TYR A 92 4.62 -7.69 1.88
C TYR A 92 4.52 -9.16 1.44
N MET A 93 5.08 -9.48 0.27
CA MET A 93 5.09 -10.82 -0.28
C MET A 93 5.68 -11.87 0.68
N HIS A 94 6.79 -11.55 1.32
CA HIS A 94 7.48 -12.50 2.20
C HIS A 94 6.70 -12.81 3.48
N ASP A 95 5.96 -11.83 4.01
CA ASP A 95 5.13 -12.03 5.19
C ASP A 95 3.93 -12.92 4.87
N VAL A 96 3.41 -12.88 3.63
CA VAL A 96 2.41 -13.85 3.14
C VAL A 96 3.00 -15.27 3.14
N ILE A 97 4.23 -15.44 2.67
CA ILE A 97 4.92 -16.75 2.68
C ILE A 97 5.09 -17.23 4.13
N GLN A 98 5.62 -16.38 5.01
CA GLN A 98 5.87 -16.71 6.41
C GLN A 98 4.58 -17.05 7.18
N ALA A 99 3.51 -16.28 6.98
CA ALA A 99 2.21 -16.52 7.60
C ALA A 99 1.70 -17.94 7.29
N ASN A 100 1.80 -18.36 6.03
CA ASN A 100 1.40 -19.69 5.61
C ASN A 100 2.35 -20.78 6.13
N ALA A 101 3.66 -20.58 5.99
CA ALA A 101 4.66 -21.61 6.29
C ALA A 101 4.84 -21.87 7.79
N ASN A 102 5.01 -20.80 8.59
CA ASN A 102 5.36 -20.95 10.01
C ASN A 102 4.15 -20.86 10.94
N GLN A 103 3.15 -20.03 10.59
CA GLN A 103 2.05 -19.70 11.49
C GLN A 103 0.76 -20.46 11.14
N ASN A 104 0.71 -21.16 10.00
CA ASN A 104 -0.49 -21.78 9.44
C ASN A 104 -1.67 -20.79 9.29
N ILE A 105 -1.36 -19.54 8.98
CA ILE A 105 -2.34 -18.49 8.70
C ILE A 105 -2.68 -18.53 7.20
N PRO A 106 -3.92 -18.92 6.82
CA PRO A 106 -4.29 -19.17 5.43
C PRO A 106 -4.64 -17.85 4.70
N VAL A 107 -3.63 -17.08 4.36
CA VAL A 107 -3.76 -15.87 3.51
C VAL A 107 -3.20 -16.13 2.12
N VAL A 108 -3.71 -15.43 1.13
CA VAL A 108 -3.28 -15.51 -0.26
C VAL A 108 -3.08 -14.12 -0.84
N SER A 109 -2.10 -13.99 -1.73
CA SER A 109 -1.94 -12.79 -2.55
C SER A 109 -2.91 -12.82 -3.72
N ILE A 110 -3.61 -11.71 -3.96
CA ILE A 110 -4.57 -11.56 -5.05
C ILE A 110 -4.09 -10.62 -6.16
N GLY A 111 -2.95 -9.94 -5.97
CA GLY A 111 -2.35 -9.08 -6.99
C GLY A 111 -1.13 -8.33 -6.46
N ALA A 112 -0.12 -8.13 -7.32
CA ALA A 112 1.11 -7.40 -7.00
C ALA A 112 0.95 -5.92 -7.32
N ALA A 113 1.03 -5.08 -6.30
CA ALA A 113 0.90 -3.63 -6.42
C ALA A 113 2.23 -2.94 -6.73
N VAL A 114 3.33 -3.42 -6.14
CA VAL A 114 4.69 -2.96 -6.44
C VAL A 114 5.55 -4.19 -6.71
N GLN A 115 5.85 -4.42 -8.01
CA GLN A 115 6.49 -5.66 -8.45
C GLN A 115 8.00 -5.68 -8.29
N ASN A 116 8.60 -4.54 -7.98
CA ASN A 116 10.05 -4.40 -7.73
C ASN A 116 10.33 -4.03 -6.29
N PRO A 117 11.50 -4.44 -5.73
CA PRO A 117 11.92 -4.07 -4.39
C PRO A 117 12.10 -2.57 -4.20
N VAL A 118 11.53 -2.04 -3.12
CA VAL A 118 11.69 -0.63 -2.69
C VAL A 118 12.33 -0.52 -1.31
N ASN A 119 12.35 -1.61 -0.54
CA ASN A 119 12.96 -1.67 0.78
C ASN A 119 14.47 -1.52 0.67
N VAL A 120 15.04 -0.67 1.51
CA VAL A 120 16.48 -0.42 1.58
C VAL A 120 16.97 -0.39 3.03
N LEU A 121 18.23 -0.78 3.23
CA LEU A 121 18.95 -0.41 4.45
C LEU A 121 19.46 1.00 4.27
N MET A 122 19.02 1.94 5.13
CA MET A 122 19.39 3.35 5.03
C MET A 122 20.10 3.83 6.29
N SER A 123 20.90 4.89 6.15
CA SER A 123 21.59 5.57 7.24
C SER A 123 21.76 7.05 6.94
N LEU A 124 21.91 7.87 7.98
CA LEU A 124 22.27 9.26 7.80
C LEU A 124 23.73 9.37 7.32
N GLY A 125 24.02 10.40 6.52
CA GLY A 125 25.32 10.58 5.87
C GLY A 125 26.49 10.70 6.82
N ASP A 126 26.31 11.25 8.01
CA ASP A 126 27.33 11.39 9.07
C ASP A 126 27.76 10.05 9.68
N LYS A 127 26.94 9.00 9.56
CA LYS A 127 27.26 7.64 10.03
C LYS A 127 28.28 6.93 9.13
N ASN A 128 28.52 7.43 7.91
CA ASN A 128 29.45 6.89 6.93
C ASN A 128 29.23 5.41 6.59
N ILE A 129 28.00 4.93 6.65
CA ILE A 129 27.61 3.59 6.22
C ILE A 129 27.28 3.65 4.73
N LYS A 130 28.16 3.09 3.89
CA LYS A 130 28.02 3.08 2.43
C LYS A 130 28.01 1.67 1.83
N THR A 131 28.52 0.71 2.57
CA THR A 131 28.60 -0.69 2.19
C THR A 131 28.15 -1.58 3.35
N VAL A 132 27.84 -2.83 3.06
CA VAL A 132 27.46 -3.80 4.10
C VAL A 132 28.61 -4.02 5.12
N ALA A 133 29.87 -3.87 4.69
CA ALA A 133 31.03 -4.01 5.60
C ALA A 133 31.04 -2.94 6.71
N ASP A 134 30.48 -1.76 6.46
CA ASP A 134 30.39 -0.66 7.42
C ASP A 134 29.35 -0.92 8.54
N LEU A 135 28.54 -1.97 8.40
CA LEU A 135 27.56 -2.36 9.42
C LEU A 135 28.16 -3.03 10.65
N LYS A 136 29.46 -3.41 10.59
CA LYS A 136 30.13 -4.06 11.72
C LYS A 136 30.12 -3.19 12.96
N GLY A 137 29.55 -3.72 14.07
CA GLY A 137 29.41 -3.02 15.34
C GLY A 137 28.32 -1.95 15.37
N LYS A 138 27.46 -1.88 14.34
CA LYS A 138 26.37 -0.91 14.23
C LYS A 138 25.06 -1.43 14.78
N LYS A 139 24.20 -0.50 15.22
CA LYS A 139 22.81 -0.75 15.60
C LYS A 139 21.90 -0.51 14.40
N ILE A 140 21.11 -1.50 14.04
CA ILE A 140 20.20 -1.46 12.91
C ILE A 140 18.76 -1.59 13.42
N GLY A 141 17.95 -0.54 13.25
CA GLY A 141 16.53 -0.55 13.55
C GLY A 141 15.71 -1.24 12.47
N TYR A 142 14.62 -1.90 12.85
CA TYR A 142 13.67 -2.50 11.92
C TYR A 142 12.23 -2.46 12.45
N GLY A 143 11.24 -2.59 11.58
CA GLY A 143 9.82 -2.45 11.90
C GLY A 143 9.14 -3.73 12.39
N GLY A 144 9.82 -4.55 13.22
CA GLY A 144 9.24 -5.76 13.82
C GLY A 144 9.05 -6.96 12.87
N SER A 145 9.42 -6.85 11.58
CA SER A 145 9.33 -7.97 10.63
C SER A 145 10.56 -8.86 10.73
N VAL A 146 10.35 -10.16 10.96
CA VAL A 146 11.40 -11.20 10.92
C VAL A 146 12.13 -11.22 9.56
N LEU A 147 11.44 -10.78 8.50
CA LEU A 147 12.02 -10.66 7.18
C LEU A 147 13.15 -9.63 7.14
N ASN A 148 12.97 -8.47 7.76
CA ASN A 148 14.01 -7.43 7.79
C ASN A 148 15.27 -7.93 8.50
N GLU A 149 15.13 -8.74 9.56
CA GLU A 149 16.26 -9.43 10.18
C GLU A 149 16.95 -10.37 9.19
N ALA A 150 16.18 -11.17 8.44
CA ALA A 150 16.72 -12.10 7.46
C ALA A 150 17.46 -11.39 6.31
N PHE A 151 16.96 -10.21 5.90
CA PHE A 151 17.64 -9.37 4.91
C PHE A 151 19.02 -8.95 5.44
N VAL A 152 19.09 -8.39 6.64
CA VAL A 152 20.36 -7.95 7.24
C VAL A 152 21.33 -9.12 7.40
N LYS A 153 20.87 -10.26 7.93
CA LYS A 153 21.71 -11.46 8.10
C LYS A 153 22.23 -11.98 6.77
N THR A 154 21.39 -11.99 5.72
CA THR A 154 21.81 -12.38 4.37
C THR A 154 22.87 -11.43 3.82
N MET A 155 22.66 -10.12 3.95
CA MET A 155 23.61 -9.10 3.50
C MET A 155 24.95 -9.25 4.24
N LEU A 156 24.95 -9.39 5.56
CA LEU A 156 26.16 -9.60 6.37
C LEU A 156 26.92 -10.85 5.93
N LYS A 157 26.21 -11.98 5.80
CA LYS A 157 26.80 -13.24 5.32
C LYS A 157 27.41 -13.11 3.93
N ASN A 158 26.71 -12.44 3.00
CA ASN A 158 27.20 -12.21 1.64
C ASN A 158 28.47 -11.34 1.62
N ALA A 159 28.61 -10.41 2.57
CA ALA A 159 29.80 -9.59 2.76
C ALA A 159 30.92 -10.28 3.58
N GLY A 160 30.76 -11.56 3.95
CA GLY A 160 31.73 -12.31 4.75
C GLY A 160 31.76 -11.93 6.24
N LEU A 161 30.70 -11.25 6.72
CA LEU A 161 30.51 -10.92 8.12
C LEU A 161 29.66 -12.00 8.82
N LYS A 162 29.67 -11.98 10.16
CA LYS A 162 28.79 -12.82 10.97
C LYS A 162 27.46 -12.13 11.21
N GLU A 163 26.44 -12.91 11.52
CA GLU A 163 25.09 -12.38 11.82
C GLU A 163 25.07 -11.48 13.06
N ASP A 164 25.96 -11.73 14.03
CA ASP A 164 26.15 -10.97 15.26
C ASP A 164 27.15 -9.81 15.15
N ASP A 165 27.69 -9.56 13.96
CA ASP A 165 28.54 -8.37 13.71
C ASP A 165 27.73 -7.05 13.70
N ALA A 166 26.39 -7.09 13.68
CA ALA A 166 25.50 -5.95 13.84
C ALA A 166 24.39 -6.26 14.87
N GLU A 167 23.97 -5.25 15.62
CA GLU A 167 22.86 -5.35 16.59
C GLU A 167 21.52 -4.96 15.93
N LEU A 168 20.53 -5.85 15.94
CA LEU A 168 19.20 -5.59 15.41
C LEU A 168 18.27 -5.13 16.54
N ILE A 169 17.54 -4.03 16.34
CA ILE A 169 16.65 -3.42 17.34
C ILE A 169 15.28 -3.20 16.71
N ASP A 170 14.25 -3.80 17.30
CA ASP A 170 12.86 -3.51 16.90
C ASP A 170 12.48 -2.09 17.33
N VAL A 171 12.16 -1.23 16.36
CA VAL A 171 11.77 0.16 16.55
C VAL A 171 10.32 0.42 16.08
N GLY A 172 9.58 -0.62 15.69
CA GLY A 172 8.22 -0.51 15.20
C GLY A 172 8.09 0.50 14.05
N PHE A 173 7.20 1.47 14.20
CA PHE A 173 6.99 2.52 13.20
C PHE A 173 8.04 3.65 13.24
N GLU A 174 8.97 3.63 14.21
CA GLU A 174 9.91 4.72 14.48
C GLU A 174 11.21 4.63 13.66
N LEU A 175 11.14 4.18 12.39
CA LEU A 175 12.32 4.01 11.54
C LEU A 175 13.13 5.30 11.39
N MET A 176 12.50 6.40 10.98
CA MET A 176 13.20 7.67 10.76
C MET A 176 13.61 8.34 12.07
N SER A 177 12.69 8.40 13.05
CA SER A 177 12.96 9.06 14.34
C SER A 177 14.06 8.36 15.12
N SER A 178 14.15 7.03 15.07
CA SER A 178 15.22 6.28 15.74
C SER A 178 16.62 6.58 15.16
N MET A 179 16.72 6.84 13.84
CA MET A 179 17.96 7.29 13.23
C MET A 179 18.29 8.75 13.55
N THR A 180 17.31 9.66 13.42
CA THR A 180 17.54 11.10 13.62
C THR A 180 17.86 11.45 15.07
N THR A 181 17.36 10.67 16.03
CA THR A 181 17.70 10.80 17.46
C THR A 181 18.98 10.05 17.86
N GLY A 182 19.56 9.25 16.95
CA GLY A 182 20.77 8.48 17.21
C GLY A 182 20.55 7.23 18.07
N GLN A 183 19.32 6.75 18.21
CA GLN A 183 19.00 5.49 18.88
C GLN A 183 19.61 4.30 18.12
N VAL A 184 19.56 4.36 16.79
CA VAL A 184 20.19 3.41 15.87
C VAL A 184 21.09 4.12 14.86
N ASP A 185 22.03 3.39 14.25
CA ASP A 185 22.95 3.91 13.24
C ASP A 185 22.38 3.83 11.81
N ALA A 186 21.51 2.86 11.58
CA ALA A 186 20.85 2.60 10.31
C ALA A 186 19.48 1.97 10.57
N THR A 187 18.61 1.93 9.56
CA THR A 187 17.37 1.16 9.59
C THR A 187 17.19 0.35 8.32
N ILE A 188 16.44 -0.76 8.42
CA ILE A 188 15.94 -1.58 7.31
C ILE A 188 14.43 -1.67 7.41
N GLY A 189 13.74 -1.70 6.27
CA GLY A 189 12.28 -1.71 6.21
C GLY A 189 11.68 -0.41 5.72
N GLY A 190 12.47 0.66 5.64
CA GLY A 190 12.05 1.89 5.00
C GLY A 190 12.26 1.84 3.48
N PHE A 191 11.51 2.66 2.76
CA PHE A 191 11.45 2.63 1.30
C PHE A 191 12.27 3.75 0.65
N ILE A 192 12.95 3.40 -0.43
CA ILE A 192 13.63 4.37 -1.29
C ILE A 192 12.64 5.41 -1.87
N SER A 193 11.35 5.05 -1.94
CA SER A 193 10.30 5.91 -2.44
C SER A 193 9.73 6.89 -1.41
N HIS A 194 9.86 6.63 -0.11
CA HIS A 194 9.20 7.44 0.92
C HIS A 194 10.18 7.93 2.00
N GLU A 195 10.75 7.06 2.82
CA GLU A 195 11.61 7.45 3.95
C GLU A 195 12.88 8.17 3.50
N VAL A 196 13.48 7.75 2.38
CA VAL A 196 14.67 8.43 1.85
C VAL A 196 14.37 9.87 1.43
N PRO A 197 13.39 10.15 0.53
CA PRO A 197 13.07 11.52 0.18
C PRO A 197 12.49 12.35 1.33
N GLU A 198 11.84 11.74 2.33
CA GLU A 198 11.35 12.45 3.51
C GLU A 198 12.51 12.93 4.39
N LEU A 199 13.50 12.07 4.67
CA LEU A 199 14.72 12.47 5.39
C LEU A 199 15.52 13.53 4.64
N GLU A 200 15.62 13.43 3.31
CA GLU A 200 16.26 14.44 2.47
C GLU A 200 15.52 15.79 2.53
N ASN A 201 14.18 15.77 2.53
CA ASN A 201 13.35 16.97 2.68
C ASN A 201 13.53 17.63 4.06
N GLN A 202 13.82 16.85 5.10
CA GLN A 202 14.19 17.32 6.42
C GLN A 202 15.63 17.85 6.50
N GLY A 203 16.39 17.80 5.41
CA GLY A 203 17.75 18.33 5.30
C GLY A 203 18.86 17.32 5.65
N PHE A 204 18.53 16.05 5.82
CA PHE A 204 19.54 15.01 6.03
C PHE A 204 20.13 14.53 4.71
N THR A 205 21.40 14.19 4.71
CA THR A 205 21.98 13.35 3.66
C THR A 205 21.71 11.89 4.01
N VAL A 206 21.21 11.11 3.05
CA VAL A 206 20.87 9.70 3.24
C VAL A 206 21.76 8.81 2.36
N ASN A 207 22.39 7.81 2.96
CA ASN A 207 22.98 6.68 2.22
C ASN A 207 22.04 5.50 2.32
N TYR A 208 21.94 4.70 1.25
CA TYR A 208 21.18 3.46 1.30
C TYR A 208 21.86 2.32 0.55
N ILE A 209 21.57 1.11 0.96
CA ILE A 209 22.08 -0.15 0.43
C ILE A 209 20.87 -1.02 0.08
N LYS A 210 20.82 -1.52 -1.15
CA LYS A 210 19.75 -2.42 -1.59
C LYS A 210 20.03 -3.86 -1.17
N PRO A 211 19.11 -4.53 -0.47
CA PRO A 211 19.27 -5.93 -0.11
C PRO A 211 19.50 -6.84 -1.32
N THR A 212 18.84 -6.58 -2.44
CA THR A 212 18.94 -7.38 -3.67
C THR A 212 20.29 -7.31 -4.35
N GLU A 213 21.05 -6.25 -4.14
CA GLU A 213 22.45 -6.15 -4.61
C GLU A 213 23.44 -6.85 -3.65
N ASN A 214 22.95 -7.35 -2.51
CA ASN A 214 23.74 -7.90 -1.42
C ASN A 214 23.29 -9.29 -0.95
N GLY A 215 22.80 -10.11 -1.87
CA GLY A 215 22.53 -11.55 -1.65
C GLY A 215 21.08 -11.91 -1.37
N VAL A 216 20.18 -10.95 -1.20
CA VAL A 216 18.73 -11.20 -1.16
C VAL A 216 18.24 -11.39 -2.60
N PRO A 217 17.44 -12.41 -2.91
CA PRO A 217 16.88 -12.56 -4.25
C PRO A 217 15.94 -11.39 -4.58
N ASP A 218 15.76 -11.16 -5.87
CA ASP A 218 14.77 -10.19 -6.35
C ASP A 218 13.34 -10.63 -5.99
N TYR A 219 12.46 -9.68 -5.60
CA TYR A 219 11.13 -9.98 -5.06
C TYR A 219 10.08 -8.91 -5.40
N THR A 220 8.82 -9.26 -5.20
CA THR A 220 7.70 -8.33 -5.21
C THR A 220 7.58 -7.66 -3.84
N GLU A 221 7.61 -6.34 -3.80
CA GLU A 221 7.53 -5.63 -2.51
C GLU A 221 6.13 -5.72 -1.91
N LEU A 222 5.13 -5.17 -2.60
CA LEU A 222 3.79 -5.00 -2.06
C LEU A 222 2.74 -5.78 -2.86
N VAL A 223 1.89 -6.47 -2.13
CA VAL A 223 0.79 -7.26 -2.67
C VAL A 223 -0.52 -6.95 -1.94
N PHE A 224 -1.63 -7.09 -2.63
CA PHE A 224 -2.93 -7.20 -1.99
C PHE A 224 -3.12 -8.63 -1.48
N VAL A 225 -3.50 -8.78 -0.22
CA VAL A 225 -3.70 -10.07 0.44
C VAL A 225 -5.13 -10.20 0.95
N THR A 226 -5.62 -11.42 1.01
CA THR A 226 -6.91 -11.74 1.62
C THR A 226 -6.84 -13.11 2.28
N SER A 227 -7.80 -13.46 3.13
CA SER A 227 -7.87 -14.84 3.63
C SER A 227 -8.25 -15.81 2.50
N LYS A 228 -7.78 -17.03 2.57
CA LYS A 228 -8.14 -18.08 1.61
C LYS A 228 -9.67 -18.27 1.56
N GLU A 229 -10.34 -18.22 2.71
CA GLU A 229 -11.78 -18.30 2.81
C GLU A 229 -12.48 -17.17 2.06
N ASN A 230 -12.01 -15.93 2.24
CA ASN A 230 -12.58 -14.76 1.53
C ASN A 230 -12.33 -14.85 0.01
N ALA A 231 -11.15 -15.32 -0.41
CA ALA A 231 -10.84 -15.54 -1.83
C ALA A 231 -11.77 -16.55 -2.49
N GLU A 232 -12.13 -17.62 -1.77
CA GLU A 232 -13.05 -18.66 -2.26
C GLU A 232 -14.52 -18.20 -2.28
N LYS A 233 -14.96 -17.48 -1.24
CA LYS A 233 -16.37 -17.09 -1.10
C LYS A 233 -16.74 -15.81 -1.85
N ASN A 234 -15.83 -14.86 -1.97
CA ASN A 234 -16.08 -13.50 -2.46
C ASN A 234 -15.22 -13.14 -3.70
N ALA A 235 -14.90 -14.15 -4.54
CA ALA A 235 -14.04 -13.96 -5.71
C ALA A 235 -14.52 -12.84 -6.66
N ASP A 236 -15.84 -12.67 -6.84
CA ASP A 236 -16.41 -11.60 -7.66
C ASP A 236 -16.11 -10.21 -7.05
N LYS A 237 -16.36 -10.04 -5.74
CA LYS A 237 -16.05 -8.79 -5.03
C LYS A 237 -14.58 -8.42 -5.14
N LEU A 238 -13.69 -9.37 -4.93
CA LEU A 238 -12.25 -9.17 -5.05
C LEU A 238 -11.82 -8.84 -6.49
N THR A 239 -12.46 -9.45 -7.49
CA THR A 239 -12.20 -9.15 -8.91
C THR A 239 -12.62 -7.73 -9.26
N ARG A 240 -13.78 -7.27 -8.80
CA ARG A 240 -14.26 -5.89 -8.97
C ARG A 240 -13.32 -4.90 -8.29
N PHE A 241 -12.85 -5.20 -7.08
CA PHE A 241 -11.84 -4.40 -6.37
C PHE A 241 -10.56 -4.24 -7.19
N LEU A 242 -9.96 -5.34 -7.65
CA LEU A 242 -8.73 -5.30 -8.42
C LEU A 242 -8.90 -4.56 -9.76
N ARG A 243 -10.07 -4.66 -10.39
CA ARG A 243 -10.38 -3.94 -11.63
C ARG A 243 -10.43 -2.43 -11.41
N ALA A 244 -11.09 -1.98 -10.34
CA ALA A 244 -11.13 -0.57 -9.96
C ALA A 244 -9.75 -0.04 -9.56
N THR A 245 -8.99 -0.81 -8.77
CA THR A 245 -7.61 -0.48 -8.39
C THR A 245 -6.71 -0.32 -9.61
N LYS A 246 -6.85 -1.20 -10.61
CA LYS A 246 -6.12 -1.09 -11.88
C LYS A 246 -6.46 0.17 -12.64
N LYS A 247 -7.74 0.58 -12.69
CA LYS A 247 -8.14 1.86 -13.29
C LYS A 247 -7.45 3.04 -12.57
N GLY A 248 -7.42 3.03 -11.23
CA GLY A 248 -6.71 4.04 -10.45
C GLY A 248 -5.22 4.09 -10.79
N TYR A 249 -4.55 2.93 -10.89
CA TYR A 249 -3.16 2.87 -11.33
C TYR A 249 -2.96 3.49 -12.74
N GLU A 250 -3.80 3.11 -13.70
CA GLU A 250 -3.72 3.63 -15.08
C GLU A 250 -3.98 5.14 -15.14
N HIS A 251 -4.90 5.64 -14.29
CA HIS A 251 -5.19 7.07 -14.18
C HIS A 251 -4.00 7.84 -13.58
N VAL A 252 -3.42 7.37 -12.47
CA VAL A 252 -2.22 7.97 -11.86
C VAL A 252 -1.04 7.95 -12.83
N LYS A 253 -0.84 6.85 -13.58
CA LYS A 253 0.22 6.74 -14.60
C LYS A 253 0.09 7.80 -15.69
N ALA A 254 -1.15 8.13 -16.08
CA ALA A 254 -1.45 9.17 -17.06
C ALA A 254 -1.44 10.58 -16.45
N ASN A 255 -1.78 10.72 -15.18
CA ASN A 255 -1.98 12.00 -14.47
C ASN A 255 -1.33 11.97 -13.07
N PRO A 256 0.02 11.90 -12.96
CA PRO A 256 0.69 11.72 -11.66
C PRO A 256 0.39 12.84 -10.64
N GLU A 257 0.30 14.08 -11.12
CA GLU A 257 -0.01 15.24 -10.25
C GLU A 257 -1.40 15.10 -9.61
N LYS A 258 -2.38 14.62 -10.38
CA LYS A 258 -3.74 14.39 -9.89
C LYS A 258 -3.76 13.25 -8.86
N GLY A 259 -3.02 12.18 -9.11
CA GLY A 259 -2.84 11.09 -8.14
C GLY A 259 -2.28 11.59 -6.80
N VAL A 260 -1.25 12.44 -6.83
CA VAL A 260 -0.71 13.08 -5.61
C VAL A 260 -1.78 13.95 -4.92
N GLU A 261 -2.55 14.74 -5.65
CA GLU A 261 -3.64 15.54 -5.07
C GLU A 261 -4.69 14.65 -4.39
N ASN A 262 -5.07 13.55 -5.01
CA ASN A 262 -6.04 12.60 -4.47
C ASN A 262 -5.49 11.88 -3.21
N LEU A 263 -4.21 11.51 -3.20
CA LEU A 263 -3.53 10.98 -2.01
C LEU A 263 -3.56 12.00 -0.86
N LEU A 264 -3.18 13.26 -1.11
CA LEU A 264 -3.11 14.31 -0.08
C LEU A 264 -4.47 14.64 0.54
N LYS A 265 -5.59 14.45 -0.16
CA LYS A 265 -6.94 14.60 0.41
C LYS A 265 -7.24 13.55 1.49
N ASN A 266 -6.62 12.38 1.38
CA ASN A 266 -6.88 11.21 2.22
C ASN A 266 -5.82 10.97 3.29
N GLN A 267 -4.90 11.92 3.49
CA GLN A 267 -3.84 11.83 4.49
C GLN A 267 -4.36 11.95 5.93
N ASN A 268 -3.62 11.38 6.86
CA ASN A 268 -3.82 11.62 8.29
C ASN A 268 -2.99 12.83 8.74
N THR A 269 -3.58 14.03 8.69
CA THR A 269 -2.90 15.28 9.02
C THR A 269 -2.52 15.43 10.51
N GLU A 270 -3.13 14.67 11.40
CA GLU A 270 -2.87 14.77 12.84
C GLU A 270 -1.60 14.03 13.26
N ASN A 271 -1.36 12.86 12.65
CA ASN A 271 -0.27 11.99 13.07
C ASN A 271 0.86 11.90 12.04
N PHE A 272 0.52 11.84 10.74
CA PHE A 272 1.47 11.66 9.64
C PHE A 272 1.11 12.55 8.45
N PRO A 273 1.32 13.88 8.59
CA PRO A 273 1.05 14.82 7.49
C PRO A 273 2.01 14.57 6.33
N LEU A 274 1.47 14.48 5.12
CA LEU A 274 2.25 14.27 3.91
C LEU A 274 2.81 15.59 3.36
N ASN A 275 4.03 15.53 2.84
CA ASN A 275 4.64 16.65 2.12
C ASN A 275 4.44 16.44 0.60
N LYS A 276 3.85 17.43 -0.09
CA LYS A 276 3.56 17.33 -1.53
C LYS A 276 4.79 17.04 -2.37
N ASP A 277 5.93 17.67 -2.07
CA ASP A 277 7.16 17.47 -2.87
C ASP A 277 7.75 16.08 -2.67
N VAL A 278 7.66 15.54 -1.44
CA VAL A 278 8.03 14.17 -1.11
C VAL A 278 7.13 13.20 -1.84
N GLU A 279 5.80 13.37 -1.75
CA GLU A 279 4.85 12.46 -2.38
C GLU A 279 4.91 12.51 -3.91
N THR A 280 5.24 13.66 -4.50
CA THR A 280 5.48 13.75 -5.94
C THR A 280 6.66 12.86 -6.37
N LYS A 281 7.77 12.87 -5.63
CA LYS A 281 8.92 12.00 -5.88
C LYS A 281 8.57 10.53 -5.59
N SER A 282 7.85 10.29 -4.50
CA SER A 282 7.39 8.96 -4.09
C SER A 282 6.55 8.30 -5.17
N VAL A 283 5.51 8.99 -5.64
CA VAL A 283 4.62 8.50 -6.70
C VAL A 283 5.38 8.22 -8.00
N ALA A 284 6.30 9.11 -8.40
CA ALA A 284 7.13 8.89 -9.59
C ALA A 284 7.98 7.61 -9.45
N THR A 285 8.56 7.38 -8.27
CA THR A 285 9.36 6.17 -7.98
C THR A 285 8.47 4.93 -7.99
N ILE A 286 7.33 4.96 -7.31
CA ILE A 286 6.38 3.83 -7.27
C ILE A 286 5.87 3.47 -8.66
N LEU A 287 5.50 4.45 -9.49
CA LEU A 287 5.07 4.19 -10.86
C LEU A 287 6.16 3.49 -11.70
N SER A 288 7.43 3.80 -11.45
CA SER A 288 8.55 3.15 -12.15
C SER A 288 8.81 1.72 -11.69
N LEU A 289 8.33 1.34 -10.49
CA LEU A 289 8.57 0.06 -9.82
C LEU A 289 7.32 -0.83 -9.72
N ALA A 290 6.14 -0.28 -10.05
CA ALA A 290 4.87 -1.00 -9.95
C ALA A 290 4.74 -2.15 -10.96
N GLU A 291 5.36 -2.00 -12.14
CA GLU A 291 5.40 -3.02 -13.20
C GLU A 291 6.83 -3.55 -13.36
N LYS A 292 6.98 -4.81 -13.78
CA LYS A 292 8.29 -5.44 -13.95
C LYS A 292 8.36 -6.21 -15.28
N ASP A 293 9.43 -6.00 -16.04
CA ASP A 293 9.76 -6.75 -17.25
C ASP A 293 8.60 -6.84 -18.27
N GLY A 294 7.76 -5.80 -18.34
CA GLY A 294 6.59 -5.74 -19.21
C GLY A 294 5.36 -6.51 -18.69
N ALA A 295 5.45 -7.10 -17.50
CA ALA A 295 4.28 -7.65 -16.83
C ALA A 295 3.37 -6.52 -16.31
N PRO A 296 2.06 -6.54 -16.63
CA PRO A 296 1.16 -5.45 -16.25
C PRO A 296 0.96 -5.38 -14.74
N PHE A 297 0.54 -4.20 -14.25
CA PHE A 297 0.15 -3.98 -12.87
C PHE A 297 -0.80 -5.08 -12.36
N LEU A 298 -0.62 -5.52 -11.13
CA LEU A 298 -1.27 -6.64 -10.44
C LEU A 298 -0.80 -8.04 -10.88
N SER A 299 0.08 -8.17 -11.89
CA SER A 299 0.64 -9.48 -12.24
C SER A 299 1.56 -10.02 -11.15
N GLN A 300 1.62 -11.35 -11.05
CA GLN A 300 2.49 -12.07 -10.13
C GLN A 300 3.33 -13.09 -10.90
N SER A 301 4.60 -13.23 -10.56
CA SER A 301 5.52 -14.19 -11.16
C SER A 301 5.69 -15.41 -10.26
N GLU A 302 5.33 -16.61 -10.76
CA GLU A 302 5.55 -17.86 -10.05
C GLU A 302 7.05 -18.10 -9.74
N GLU A 303 7.93 -17.70 -10.67
CA GLU A 303 9.38 -17.78 -10.50
C GLU A 303 9.83 -16.92 -9.30
N THR A 304 9.34 -15.68 -9.20
CA THR A 304 9.67 -14.78 -8.09
C THR A 304 9.22 -15.39 -6.76
N TRP A 305 8.00 -15.91 -6.67
CA TRP A 305 7.51 -16.59 -5.46
C TRP A 305 8.37 -17.80 -5.11
N THR A 306 8.65 -18.67 -6.07
CA THR A 306 9.43 -19.92 -5.85
C THR A 306 10.86 -19.61 -5.39
N ASN A 307 11.54 -18.63 -6.01
CA ASN A 307 12.89 -18.24 -5.63
C ASN A 307 12.96 -17.69 -4.20
N ASN A 308 11.95 -16.91 -3.81
CA ASN A 308 11.90 -16.35 -2.46
C ASN A 308 11.51 -17.39 -1.40
N ILE A 309 10.60 -18.31 -1.69
CA ILE A 309 10.30 -19.47 -0.82
C ILE A 309 11.59 -20.28 -0.59
N LYS A 310 12.34 -20.56 -1.66
CA LYS A 310 13.61 -21.28 -1.56
C LYS A 310 14.62 -20.54 -0.69
N TRP A 311 14.80 -19.22 -0.92
CA TRP A 311 15.71 -18.42 -0.12
C TRP A 311 15.29 -18.38 1.36
N MET A 312 14.01 -18.24 1.66
CA MET A 312 13.50 -18.26 3.03
C MET A 312 13.73 -19.61 3.73
N LEU A 313 13.64 -20.73 2.99
CA LEU A 313 14.01 -22.06 3.48
C LEU A 313 15.51 -22.18 3.74
N ASP A 314 16.34 -21.75 2.78
CA ASP A 314 17.81 -21.84 2.86
C ASP A 314 18.38 -20.96 3.99
N THR A 315 17.70 -19.88 4.35
CA THR A 315 18.07 -18.98 5.44
C THR A 315 17.41 -19.32 6.78
N GLY A 316 16.51 -20.29 6.80
CA GLY A 316 15.82 -20.70 8.02
C GLY A 316 14.71 -19.74 8.49
N VAL A 317 14.30 -18.77 7.65
CA VAL A 317 13.16 -17.87 7.92
C VAL A 317 11.86 -18.68 7.98
N ILE A 318 11.74 -19.68 7.12
CA ILE A 318 10.66 -20.68 7.15
C ILE A 318 11.23 -22.09 7.25
N THR A 319 10.42 -23.03 7.76
CA THR A 319 10.84 -24.41 8.04
C THR A 319 10.10 -25.46 7.20
N LYS A 320 9.11 -25.05 6.44
CA LYS A 320 8.32 -25.95 5.58
C LYS A 320 7.69 -25.20 4.40
#